data_a700852e7db635fe61e3e74179f4965a
#
_entry.id   a700852e7db635fe61e3e74179f4965a
#
_cell.length_a   1.000
_cell.length_b   1.000
_cell.length_c   1.000
_cell.angle_alpha   90.00
_cell.angle_beta   90.00
_cell.angle_gamma   90.00
#
_symmetry.space_group_name_H-M   'P 1'
#
loop_
_entity.id
_entity.type
_entity.pdbx_description
1 polymer ?
#
loop_
_entity_poly.entity_id
_entity_poly.type
_entity_poly.pdbx_seq_one_letter_code
_entity_poly.pdbx_strand_id
1 'polypeptide(L)'
;VTIRKGCIRDQLMVFVKAQIVNPSFDSQTKETLTTSSSKFGSRCNIDKSFIDSLVKKTPIIDRIIRLMEYKGSKLLNKTDGSKRSRIKVPKLDDANWAGGVKSKRCTLILTEGDSAKTMAIAGLSVVGRDAYGVFPLRGKILNVRDANVDKIGKNKEIASLKQILGLKSNAKYDMNTTPWPLRYGKIMIMTDQDTDGSHIKGLLFNIFHNMWPSLMREDFLTSMLTPVVKVSKGKQTVPFYNLTHYQDWKKAHKNGKGWKIKYYKGLGTSTSKEA
;
A
#
# COMPACT_ATOMS: atom_id res chain seq x y z
N VAL A 1 -15.82 -3.51 -11.91
CA VAL A 1 -16.41 -2.71 -10.80
C VAL A 1 -17.75 -3.34 -10.45
N THR A 2 -17.92 -3.82 -9.21
CA THR A 2 -19.21 -4.39 -8.77
C THR A 2 -20.12 -3.26 -8.30
N ILE A 3 -21.21 -3.02 -9.03
CA ILE A 3 -22.20 -1.99 -8.68
C ILE A 3 -23.11 -2.56 -7.59
N ARG A 4 -23.23 -1.85 -6.47
CA ARG A 4 -24.15 -2.24 -5.37
C ARG A 4 -25.58 -1.82 -5.71
N LYS A 5 -26.57 -2.66 -5.39
CA LYS A 5 -28.00 -2.35 -5.62
C LYS A 5 -28.42 -0.99 -5.08
N GLY A 6 -27.93 -0.57 -3.92
CA GLY A 6 -28.21 0.75 -3.34
C GLY A 6 -27.76 1.91 -4.23
N CYS A 7 -26.61 1.79 -4.90
CA CYS A 7 -26.13 2.86 -5.79
C CYS A 7 -27.06 3.06 -7.02
N ILE A 8 -27.70 1.98 -7.48
CA ILE A 8 -28.68 2.05 -8.57
C ILE A 8 -29.96 2.70 -8.05
N ARG A 9 -30.48 2.22 -6.92
CA ARG A 9 -31.69 2.75 -6.30
C ARG A 9 -31.61 4.26 -6.02
N ASP A 10 -30.47 4.72 -5.54
CA ASP A 10 -30.25 6.16 -5.23
C ASP A 10 -30.26 7.07 -6.47
N GLN A 11 -30.22 6.49 -7.69
CA GLN A 11 -30.28 7.23 -8.96
C GLN A 11 -31.65 7.17 -9.63
N LEU A 12 -32.60 6.49 -9.00
CA LEU A 12 -33.94 6.29 -9.54
C LEU A 12 -34.96 7.06 -8.70
N MET A 13 -35.86 7.77 -9.36
CA MET A 13 -37.11 8.25 -8.78
C MET A 13 -38.24 7.42 -9.39
N VAL A 14 -38.95 6.70 -8.55
CA VAL A 14 -40.01 5.78 -8.99
C VAL A 14 -41.36 6.34 -8.56
N PHE A 15 -42.24 6.52 -9.53
CA PHE A 15 -43.61 6.86 -9.27
C PHE A 15 -44.48 5.61 -9.43
N VAL A 16 -45.31 5.33 -8.42
CA VAL A 16 -46.17 4.15 -8.42
C VAL A 16 -47.60 4.57 -8.29
N LYS A 17 -48.46 4.10 -9.22
CA LYS A 17 -49.92 4.17 -9.12
C LYS A 17 -50.43 2.71 -9.15
N ALA A 18 -51.01 2.28 -8.06
CA ALA A 18 -51.49 0.92 -7.94
C ALA A 18 -52.84 0.88 -7.19
N GLN A 19 -53.64 -0.11 -7.51
CA GLN A 19 -54.85 -0.44 -6.75
C GLN A 19 -54.55 -1.73 -5.96
N ILE A 20 -54.80 -1.70 -4.65
CA ILE A 20 -54.54 -2.83 -3.75
C ILE A 20 -55.86 -3.23 -3.12
N VAL A 21 -56.14 -4.52 -3.14
CA VAL A 21 -57.35 -5.07 -2.56
C VAL A 21 -57.19 -5.11 -1.02
N ASN A 22 -58.14 -4.47 -0.30
CA ASN A 22 -58.16 -4.41 1.15
C ASN A 22 -56.82 -4.03 1.80
N PRO A 23 -56.31 -2.83 1.51
CA PRO A 23 -55.03 -2.41 2.05
C PRO A 23 -55.12 -2.19 3.57
N SER A 24 -54.09 -2.64 4.31
CA SER A 24 -53.93 -2.40 5.73
C SER A 24 -52.76 -1.41 5.96
N PHE A 25 -52.91 -0.51 6.90
CA PHE A 25 -51.92 0.49 7.27
C PHE A 25 -51.57 0.43 8.74
N ASP A 26 -50.41 0.95 9.12
CA ASP A 26 -49.93 1.01 10.50
C ASP A 26 -50.67 2.03 11.35
N SER A 27 -51.27 3.05 10.73
CA SER A 27 -51.92 4.17 11.42
C SER A 27 -53.12 4.72 10.63
N GLN A 28 -53.93 5.54 11.26
CA GLN A 28 -55.06 6.27 10.65
C GLN A 28 -54.60 7.23 9.57
N THR A 29 -53.37 7.72 9.65
CA THR A 29 -52.78 8.64 8.61
C THR A 29 -52.37 7.91 7.35
N LYS A 30 -52.38 6.59 7.34
CA LYS A 30 -52.06 5.74 6.18
C LYS A 30 -50.69 6.01 5.56
N GLU A 31 -49.66 6.32 6.39
CA GLU A 31 -48.31 6.63 5.92
C GLU A 31 -47.54 5.38 5.51
N THR A 32 -47.76 4.25 6.20
CA THR A 32 -47.04 3.01 5.92
C THR A 32 -48.01 1.87 5.61
N LEU A 33 -47.93 1.30 4.43
CA LEU A 33 -48.71 0.12 4.03
C LEU A 33 -48.15 -1.13 4.69
N THR A 34 -48.96 -1.82 5.48
CA THR A 34 -48.59 -3.09 6.15
C THR A 34 -49.01 -4.32 5.41
N THR A 35 -49.86 -4.21 4.37
CA THR A 35 -50.27 -5.32 3.53
C THR A 35 -49.07 -5.96 2.83
N SER A 36 -48.92 -7.28 2.97
CA SER A 36 -47.87 -8.01 2.27
C SER A 36 -48.04 -7.92 0.75
N SER A 37 -46.93 -7.77 0.02
CA SER A 37 -46.92 -7.69 -1.46
C SER A 37 -47.57 -8.88 -2.15
N SER A 38 -47.60 -10.06 -1.52
CA SER A 38 -48.31 -11.27 -2.01
C SER A 38 -49.81 -11.10 -2.03
N LYS A 39 -50.37 -10.15 -1.24
CA LYS A 39 -51.81 -9.90 -1.10
C LYS A 39 -52.28 -8.65 -1.90
N PHE A 40 -51.43 -8.05 -2.74
CA PHE A 40 -51.79 -6.83 -3.48
C PHE A 40 -52.86 -7.03 -4.56
N GLY A 41 -53.08 -8.30 -4.98
CA GLY A 41 -54.02 -8.61 -6.06
C GLY A 41 -53.52 -8.20 -7.47
N SER A 42 -52.40 -7.52 -7.56
CA SER A 42 -51.76 -7.07 -8.81
C SER A 42 -50.27 -7.28 -8.77
N ARG A 43 -49.65 -7.41 -9.93
CA ARG A 43 -48.19 -7.55 -10.08
C ARG A 43 -47.70 -6.59 -11.18
N CYS A 44 -46.60 -5.95 -10.96
CA CYS A 44 -45.89 -5.18 -11.99
C CYS A 44 -44.75 -6.05 -12.53
N ASN A 45 -44.88 -6.53 -13.78
CA ASN A 45 -43.78 -7.20 -14.47
C ASN A 45 -43.07 -6.17 -15.35
N ILE A 46 -41.78 -6.01 -15.10
CA ILE A 46 -40.95 -5.11 -15.88
C ILE A 46 -40.22 -5.93 -16.94
N ASP A 47 -40.46 -5.63 -18.19
CA ASP A 47 -39.86 -6.35 -19.31
C ASP A 47 -38.36 -6.04 -19.41
N LYS A 48 -37.59 -7.07 -19.82
CA LYS A 48 -36.17 -6.91 -20.05
C LYS A 48 -35.87 -5.84 -21.08
N SER A 49 -36.68 -5.70 -22.11
CA SER A 49 -36.57 -4.67 -23.13
C SER A 49 -36.63 -3.25 -22.57
N PHE A 50 -37.49 -3.00 -21.56
CA PHE A 50 -37.54 -1.75 -20.83
C PHE A 50 -36.25 -1.48 -20.06
N ILE A 51 -35.71 -2.48 -19.34
CA ILE A 51 -34.46 -2.36 -18.60
C ILE A 51 -33.30 -2.08 -19.57
N ASP A 52 -33.22 -2.79 -20.67
CA ASP A 52 -32.20 -2.60 -21.70
C ASP A 52 -32.27 -1.20 -22.32
N SER A 53 -33.49 -0.72 -22.55
CA SER A 53 -33.73 0.66 -23.05
C SER A 53 -33.31 1.71 -22.02
N LEU A 54 -33.62 1.50 -20.73
CA LEU A 54 -33.22 2.38 -19.64
C LEU A 54 -31.69 2.49 -19.55
N VAL A 55 -31.01 1.36 -19.59
CA VAL A 55 -29.54 1.30 -19.52
C VAL A 55 -28.87 1.92 -20.72
N LYS A 56 -29.39 1.67 -21.95
CA LYS A 56 -28.78 2.14 -23.19
C LYS A 56 -29.09 3.59 -23.52
N LYS A 57 -30.32 4.07 -23.20
CA LYS A 57 -30.80 5.40 -23.60
C LYS A 57 -30.65 6.47 -22.53
N THR A 58 -30.25 6.10 -21.31
CA THR A 58 -30.07 7.07 -20.22
C THR A 58 -28.64 7.06 -19.69
N PRO A 59 -28.14 8.18 -19.16
CA PRO A 59 -26.78 8.27 -18.61
C PRO A 59 -26.68 7.69 -17.18
N ILE A 60 -27.58 6.79 -16.79
CA ILE A 60 -27.66 6.27 -15.41
C ILE A 60 -26.40 5.50 -15.01
N ILE A 61 -25.88 4.68 -15.91
CA ILE A 61 -24.67 3.90 -15.68
C ILE A 61 -23.45 4.82 -15.52
N ASP A 62 -23.30 5.80 -16.40
CA ASP A 62 -22.19 6.77 -16.32
C ASP A 62 -22.24 7.57 -15.01
N ARG A 63 -23.44 7.97 -14.57
CA ARG A 63 -23.61 8.66 -13.28
C ARG A 63 -23.21 7.76 -12.11
N ILE A 64 -23.59 6.48 -12.13
CA ILE A 64 -23.23 5.53 -11.08
C ILE A 64 -21.71 5.33 -11.05
N ILE A 65 -21.08 5.15 -12.20
CA ILE A 65 -19.62 4.98 -12.30
C ILE A 65 -18.92 6.22 -11.74
N ARG A 66 -19.27 7.43 -12.19
CA ARG A 66 -18.69 8.69 -11.68
C ARG A 66 -18.88 8.86 -10.17
N LEU A 67 -20.04 8.50 -9.64
CA LEU A 67 -20.30 8.57 -8.20
C LEU A 67 -19.41 7.60 -7.42
N MET A 68 -19.19 6.39 -7.95
CA MET A 68 -18.32 5.40 -7.34
C MET A 68 -16.86 5.84 -7.37
N GLU A 69 -16.38 6.39 -8.49
CA GLU A 69 -15.05 6.98 -8.63
C GLU A 69 -14.84 8.14 -7.65
N TYR A 70 -15.82 9.02 -7.54
CA TYR A 70 -15.79 10.14 -6.58
C TYR A 70 -15.71 9.65 -5.13
N LYS A 71 -16.57 8.70 -4.74
CA LYS A 71 -16.55 8.10 -3.39
C LYS A 71 -15.21 7.38 -3.12
N GLY A 72 -14.69 6.67 -4.11
CA GLY A 72 -13.38 6.01 -4.03
C GLY A 72 -12.24 7.01 -3.84
N SER A 73 -12.17 8.05 -4.66
CA SER A 73 -11.17 9.12 -4.54
C SER A 73 -11.26 9.82 -3.19
N LYS A 74 -12.46 10.12 -2.71
CA LYS A 74 -12.67 10.74 -1.38
C LYS A 74 -12.16 9.84 -0.25
N LEU A 75 -12.33 8.53 -0.36
CA LEU A 75 -11.82 7.57 0.63
C LEU A 75 -10.29 7.52 0.62
N LEU A 76 -9.67 7.47 -0.56
CA LEU A 76 -8.22 7.52 -0.69
C LEU A 76 -7.65 8.82 -0.12
N ASN A 77 -8.26 9.96 -0.43
CA ASN A 77 -7.79 11.28 0.01
C ASN A 77 -7.86 11.46 1.53
N LYS A 78 -8.76 10.75 2.25
CA LYS A 78 -8.83 10.79 3.72
C LYS A 78 -7.55 10.34 4.41
N THR A 79 -6.77 9.48 3.76
CA THR A 79 -5.51 8.96 4.31
C THR A 79 -4.29 9.70 3.77
N ASP A 80 -4.47 10.76 3.00
CA ASP A 80 -3.39 11.54 2.42
C ASP A 80 -2.47 12.12 3.48
N GLY A 81 -1.18 12.02 3.21
CA GLY A 81 -0.14 12.60 4.03
C GLY A 81 0.09 14.08 3.71
N SER A 82 0.90 14.70 4.53
CA SER A 82 1.36 16.08 4.32
C SER A 82 2.83 16.22 4.72
N LYS A 83 3.52 17.20 4.13
CA LYS A 83 4.90 17.52 4.47
C LYS A 83 5.00 18.25 5.82
N ARG A 84 4.61 17.59 6.91
CA ARG A 84 4.79 18.12 8.27
C ARG A 84 6.10 17.62 8.86
N SER A 85 6.79 18.45 9.62
CA SER A 85 8.03 18.06 10.30
C SER A 85 7.79 17.04 11.41
N ARG A 86 6.62 17.10 12.07
CA ARG A 86 6.26 16.16 13.13
C ARG A 86 4.96 15.43 12.81
N ILE A 87 4.98 14.12 12.92
CA ILE A 87 3.81 13.24 12.76
C ILE A 87 3.80 12.21 13.90
N LYS A 88 2.62 11.67 14.18
CA LYS A 88 2.47 10.58 15.16
C LYS A 88 1.98 9.34 14.41
N VAL A 89 2.91 8.48 14.04
CA VAL A 89 2.61 7.15 13.48
C VAL A 89 3.22 6.12 14.42
N PRO A 90 2.43 5.16 14.93
CA PRO A 90 2.95 4.14 15.84
C PRO A 90 4.12 3.37 15.20
N LYS A 91 5.13 3.07 16.01
CA LYS A 91 6.35 2.32 15.61
C LYS A 91 7.27 3.05 14.61
N LEU A 92 6.97 4.27 14.19
CA LEU A 92 7.88 5.06 13.37
C LEU A 92 9.00 5.63 14.25
N ASP A 93 10.24 5.38 13.88
CA ASP A 93 11.41 6.16 14.31
C ASP A 93 11.73 7.14 13.19
N ASP A 94 11.31 8.39 13.35
CA ASP A 94 11.38 9.41 12.30
C ASP A 94 12.79 9.99 12.17
N ALA A 95 13.20 10.39 10.97
CA ALA A 95 14.43 11.12 10.77
C ALA A 95 14.28 12.56 11.31
N ASN A 96 15.32 13.12 11.94
CA ASN A 96 15.27 14.47 12.47
C ASN A 96 14.97 15.54 11.39
N TRP A 97 15.44 15.33 10.17
CA TRP A 97 15.24 16.25 9.04
C TRP A 97 13.96 15.95 8.22
N ALA A 98 13.22 14.91 8.57
CA ALA A 98 12.03 14.53 7.82
C ALA A 98 10.98 15.65 7.81
N GLY A 99 10.42 15.94 6.64
CA GLY A 99 9.44 17.02 6.44
C GLY A 99 9.98 18.44 6.54
N GLY A 100 11.26 18.62 6.87
CA GLY A 100 11.96 19.91 6.90
C GLY A 100 12.57 20.32 5.55
N VAL A 101 13.42 21.33 5.57
CA VAL A 101 14.13 21.81 4.37
C VAL A 101 15.05 20.74 3.78
N LYS A 102 15.69 19.93 4.63
CA LYS A 102 16.61 18.87 4.24
C LYS A 102 15.91 17.53 3.93
N SER A 103 14.57 17.48 3.87
CA SER A 103 13.79 16.25 3.70
C SER A 103 14.13 15.44 2.45
N LYS A 104 14.56 16.08 1.36
CA LYS A 104 15.05 15.41 0.15
C LYS A 104 16.27 14.51 0.40
N ARG A 105 17.06 14.81 1.42
CA ARG A 105 18.25 14.02 1.82
C ARG A 105 17.91 12.87 2.76
N CYS A 106 16.65 12.78 3.23
CA CYS A 106 16.23 11.75 4.16
C CYS A 106 15.87 10.45 3.43
N THR A 107 16.25 9.33 4.05
CA THR A 107 15.91 7.98 3.62
C THR A 107 15.02 7.31 4.66
N LEU A 108 13.87 6.80 4.26
CA LEU A 108 13.02 5.95 5.09
C LEU A 108 13.41 4.49 4.89
N ILE A 109 13.83 3.82 5.95
CA ILE A 109 14.12 2.39 5.95
C ILE A 109 12.84 1.65 6.30
N LEU A 110 12.34 0.83 5.38
CA LEU A 110 11.21 -0.07 5.59
C LEU A 110 11.72 -1.47 5.92
N THR A 111 11.41 -1.97 7.11
CA THR A 111 11.86 -3.27 7.58
C THR A 111 10.75 -4.31 7.56
N GLU A 112 11.10 -5.59 7.43
CA GLU A 112 10.16 -6.73 7.42
C GLU A 112 9.58 -7.05 8.82
N GLY A 113 9.53 -6.12 9.71
CA GLY A 113 8.99 -6.31 11.04
C GLY A 113 9.90 -5.75 12.12
N ASP A 114 9.52 -6.02 13.38
CA ASP A 114 10.17 -5.41 14.53
C ASP A 114 11.62 -5.93 14.74
N SER A 115 11.91 -7.19 14.40
CA SER A 115 13.25 -7.76 14.52
C SER A 115 14.26 -7.05 13.59
N ALA A 116 13.91 -6.89 12.33
CA ALA A 116 14.73 -6.16 11.37
C ALA A 116 14.81 -4.66 11.70
N LYS A 117 13.76 -4.07 12.31
CA LYS A 117 13.78 -2.71 12.85
C LYS A 117 14.87 -2.53 13.90
N THR A 118 15.01 -3.47 14.83
CA THR A 118 16.03 -3.40 15.89
C THR A 118 17.43 -3.32 15.29
N MET A 119 17.70 -4.12 14.26
CA MET A 119 18.97 -4.06 13.54
C MET A 119 19.18 -2.71 12.82
N ALA A 120 18.15 -2.21 12.12
CA ALA A 120 18.23 -0.91 11.47
C ALA A 120 18.54 0.20 12.47
N ILE A 121 17.87 0.22 13.62
CA ILE A 121 18.14 1.19 14.70
C ILE A 121 19.57 1.06 15.25
N ALA A 122 20.08 -0.16 15.39
CA ALA A 122 21.47 -0.37 15.78
C ALA A 122 22.45 0.23 14.74
N GLY A 123 22.15 0.09 13.45
CA GLY A 123 22.91 0.78 12.38
C GLY A 123 22.82 2.30 12.45
N LEU A 124 21.66 2.87 12.83
CA LEU A 124 21.51 4.32 13.00
C LEU A 124 22.40 4.89 14.12
N SER A 125 22.83 4.09 15.10
CA SER A 125 23.79 4.54 16.11
C SER A 125 25.17 4.89 15.51
N VAL A 126 25.47 4.36 14.32
CA VAL A 126 26.73 4.59 13.59
C VAL A 126 26.59 5.71 12.57
N VAL A 127 25.51 5.70 11.75
CA VAL A 127 25.33 6.67 10.65
C VAL A 127 24.53 7.91 11.06
N GLY A 128 23.94 7.91 12.26
CA GLY A 128 23.15 9.01 12.79
C GLY A 128 21.67 8.94 12.41
N ARG A 129 20.84 9.70 13.15
CA ARG A 129 19.37 9.74 12.98
C ARG A 129 18.88 10.95 12.18
N ASP A 130 19.78 11.80 11.73
CA ASP A 130 19.38 13.05 11.07
C ASP A 130 18.68 12.81 9.74
N ALA A 131 19.27 11.95 8.91
CA ALA A 131 18.80 11.66 7.56
C ALA A 131 18.06 10.33 7.43
N TYR A 132 18.01 9.50 8.46
CA TYR A 132 17.45 8.15 8.38
C TYR A 132 16.30 7.96 9.36
N GLY A 133 15.16 7.52 8.86
CA GLY A 133 14.03 7.04 9.66
C GLY A 133 13.78 5.55 9.41
N VAL A 134 13.11 4.88 10.36
CA VAL A 134 12.83 3.45 10.29
C VAL A 134 11.36 3.21 10.59
N PHE A 135 10.71 2.40 9.75
CA PHE A 135 9.34 1.95 9.95
C PHE A 135 9.20 0.45 9.68
N PRO A 136 8.74 -0.34 10.66
CA PRO A 136 8.52 -1.78 10.48
C PRO A 136 7.18 -2.04 9.81
N LEU A 137 7.19 -2.83 8.75
CA LEU A 137 5.99 -3.35 8.10
C LEU A 137 5.39 -4.49 8.92
N ARG A 138 4.07 -4.65 8.89
CA ARG A 138 3.37 -5.73 9.58
C ARG A 138 3.15 -6.92 8.65
N GLY A 139 4.24 -7.61 8.30
CA GLY A 139 4.18 -8.75 7.39
C GLY A 139 3.88 -8.37 5.92
N LYS A 140 3.22 -9.28 5.19
CA LYS A 140 2.92 -9.09 3.77
C LYS A 140 1.87 -7.99 3.56
N ILE A 141 2.24 -6.96 2.79
CA ILE A 141 1.38 -5.83 2.49
C ILE A 141 0.31 -6.23 1.46
N LEU A 142 -0.77 -5.44 1.38
CA LEU A 142 -1.83 -5.65 0.38
C LEU A 142 -1.28 -5.58 -1.05
N ASN A 143 -1.58 -6.60 -1.86
CA ASN A 143 -1.42 -6.51 -3.31
C ASN A 143 -2.49 -5.55 -3.86
N VAL A 144 -2.06 -4.39 -4.36
CA VAL A 144 -2.98 -3.34 -4.84
C VAL A 144 -3.39 -3.51 -6.29
N ARG A 145 -2.75 -4.38 -7.05
CA ARG A 145 -3.01 -4.56 -8.48
C ARG A 145 -4.48 -4.91 -8.76
N ASP A 146 -5.02 -5.84 -7.98
CA ASP A 146 -6.38 -6.34 -8.16
C ASP A 146 -7.31 -5.93 -6.99
N ALA A 147 -6.81 -5.07 -6.09
CA ALA A 147 -7.58 -4.61 -4.95
C ALA A 147 -8.52 -3.47 -5.35
N ASN A 148 -9.75 -3.52 -4.84
CA ASN A 148 -10.66 -2.41 -5.01
C ASN A 148 -10.23 -1.20 -4.16
N VAL A 149 -10.66 -0.02 -4.56
CA VAL A 149 -10.31 1.27 -3.93
C VAL A 149 -10.71 1.30 -2.45
N ASP A 150 -11.83 0.68 -2.07
CA ASP A 150 -12.29 0.57 -0.68
C ASP A 150 -11.29 -0.21 0.19
N LYS A 151 -10.71 -1.29 -0.34
CA LYS A 151 -9.73 -2.12 0.34
C LYS A 151 -8.41 -1.36 0.54
N ILE A 152 -7.97 -0.65 -0.49
CA ILE A 152 -6.77 0.19 -0.44
C ILE A 152 -6.96 1.32 0.57
N GLY A 153 -8.07 2.06 0.50
CA GLY A 153 -8.34 3.21 1.36
C GLY A 153 -8.53 2.86 2.84
N LYS A 154 -8.91 1.61 3.16
CA LYS A 154 -9.04 1.10 4.54
C LYS A 154 -7.77 0.42 5.05
N ASN A 155 -6.77 0.20 4.20
CA ASN A 155 -5.55 -0.48 4.59
C ASN A 155 -4.66 0.43 5.46
N LYS A 156 -4.42 -0.01 6.70
CA LYS A 156 -3.66 0.76 7.70
C LYS A 156 -2.19 0.94 7.32
N GLU A 157 -1.56 -0.06 6.69
CA GLU A 157 -0.15 0.03 6.28
C GLU A 157 0.03 1.06 5.16
N ILE A 158 -0.85 1.03 4.15
CA ILE A 158 -0.82 2.02 3.06
C ILE A 158 -1.10 3.42 3.62
N ALA A 159 -2.07 3.57 4.53
CA ALA A 159 -2.34 4.84 5.19
C ALA A 159 -1.13 5.35 5.99
N SER A 160 -0.45 4.47 6.73
CA SER A 160 0.77 4.82 7.46
C SER A 160 1.88 5.27 6.52
N LEU A 161 2.13 4.54 5.43
CA LEU A 161 3.14 4.92 4.42
C LEU A 161 2.82 6.29 3.80
N LYS A 162 1.55 6.56 3.47
CA LYS A 162 1.14 7.88 2.96
C LYS A 162 1.43 9.00 3.96
N GLN A 163 1.11 8.79 5.23
CA GLN A 163 1.37 9.78 6.29
C GLN A 163 2.86 9.98 6.53
N ILE A 164 3.63 8.88 6.62
CA ILE A 164 5.09 8.93 6.88
C ILE A 164 5.81 9.68 5.76
N LEU A 165 5.47 9.39 4.51
CA LEU A 165 6.13 9.98 3.33
C LEU A 165 5.55 11.34 2.94
N GLY A 166 4.34 11.67 3.39
CA GLY A 166 3.60 12.87 2.96
C GLY A 166 2.95 12.71 1.58
N LEU A 167 2.64 11.46 1.18
CA LEU A 167 2.08 11.16 -0.13
C LEU A 167 0.59 11.51 -0.20
N LYS A 168 0.19 12.06 -1.34
CA LYS A 168 -1.22 12.33 -1.70
C LYS A 168 -1.67 11.38 -2.79
N SER A 169 -2.91 10.92 -2.71
CA SER A 169 -3.52 10.12 -3.76
C SER A 169 -3.58 10.92 -5.07
N ASN A 170 -3.33 10.23 -6.18
CA ASN A 170 -3.37 10.82 -7.53
C ASN A 170 -2.37 11.98 -7.79
N ALA A 171 -1.42 12.23 -6.88
CA ALA A 171 -0.38 13.22 -7.11
C ALA A 171 0.74 12.63 -7.99
N LYS A 172 1.28 13.48 -8.87
CA LYS A 172 2.54 13.20 -9.58
C LYS A 172 3.67 13.91 -8.88
N TYR A 173 4.79 13.24 -8.72
CA TYR A 173 5.98 13.76 -8.07
C TYR A 173 7.14 13.80 -9.06
N ASP A 174 7.88 14.91 -9.04
CA ASP A 174 9.11 15.09 -9.82
C ASP A 174 10.25 15.33 -8.83
N MET A 175 11.30 14.52 -8.92
CA MET A 175 12.49 14.61 -8.06
C MET A 175 13.22 15.95 -8.18
N ASN A 176 13.00 16.69 -9.25
CA ASN A 176 13.60 18.01 -9.47
C ASN A 176 12.79 19.15 -8.82
N THR A 177 11.59 18.86 -8.30
CA THR A 177 10.73 19.88 -7.68
C THR A 177 11.42 20.53 -6.47
N THR A 178 11.42 21.86 -6.44
CA THR A 178 11.93 22.65 -5.34
C THR A 178 10.84 23.64 -4.89
N PRO A 179 10.47 23.66 -3.58
CA PRO A 179 10.92 22.77 -2.51
C PRO A 179 10.39 21.34 -2.64
N TRP A 180 11.18 20.36 -2.21
CA TRP A 180 10.80 18.94 -2.25
C TRP A 180 9.47 18.68 -1.51
N PRO A 181 8.46 18.04 -2.13
CA PRO A 181 7.11 18.01 -1.56
C PRO A 181 6.89 16.92 -0.50
N LEU A 182 7.78 15.91 -0.43
CA LEU A 182 7.65 14.78 0.49
C LEU A 182 8.50 14.95 1.75
N ARG A 183 8.20 14.12 2.76
CA ARG A 183 8.95 14.09 4.03
C ARG A 183 10.29 13.37 3.90
N TYR A 184 10.43 12.49 2.93
CA TYR A 184 11.64 11.73 2.63
C TYR A 184 11.96 11.83 1.14
N GLY A 185 13.26 11.81 0.82
CA GLY A 185 13.74 11.82 -0.57
C GLY A 185 13.93 10.41 -1.15
N LYS A 186 14.07 9.39 -0.27
CA LYS A 186 14.28 7.99 -0.67
C LYS A 186 13.61 7.03 0.29
N ILE A 187 13.34 5.83 -0.22
CA ILE A 187 12.96 4.66 0.56
C ILE A 187 14.00 3.57 0.36
N MET A 188 14.44 2.93 1.43
CA MET A 188 15.27 1.74 1.38
C MET A 188 14.54 0.57 2.01
N ILE A 189 14.33 -0.50 1.24
CA ILE A 189 13.69 -1.72 1.72
C ILE A 189 14.76 -2.61 2.34
N MET A 190 14.57 -2.99 3.59
CA MET A 190 15.47 -3.83 4.36
C MET A 190 14.73 -5.10 4.79
N THR A 191 14.90 -6.16 4.02
CA THR A 191 14.28 -7.47 4.23
C THR A 191 15.35 -8.55 4.15
N ASP A 192 15.06 -9.73 4.67
CA ASP A 192 15.90 -10.90 4.51
C ASP A 192 16.04 -11.28 3.02
N GLN A 193 17.14 -11.96 2.68
CA GLN A 193 17.40 -12.43 1.30
C GLN A 193 16.76 -13.80 1.05
N ASP A 194 15.50 -13.92 1.42
CA ASP A 194 14.68 -15.12 1.23
C ASP A 194 13.47 -14.86 0.33
N THR A 195 12.60 -15.85 0.17
CA THR A 195 11.40 -15.76 -0.66
C THR A 195 10.38 -14.79 -0.10
N ASP A 196 10.24 -14.69 1.22
CA ASP A 196 9.29 -13.79 1.88
C ASP A 196 9.73 -12.33 1.77
N GLY A 197 11.03 -12.05 2.00
CA GLY A 197 11.61 -10.73 1.79
C GLY A 197 11.50 -10.28 0.33
N SER A 198 11.71 -11.18 -0.63
CA SER A 198 11.53 -10.90 -2.06
C SER A 198 10.06 -10.59 -2.40
N HIS A 199 9.13 -11.30 -1.77
CA HIS A 199 7.69 -11.05 -1.92
C HIS A 199 7.30 -9.67 -1.37
N ILE A 200 7.78 -9.30 -0.18
CA ILE A 200 7.54 -7.97 0.42
C ILE A 200 8.08 -6.85 -0.47
N LYS A 201 9.31 -7.01 -1.00
CA LYS A 201 9.86 -6.07 -2.00
C LYS A 201 8.93 -5.93 -3.20
N GLY A 202 8.49 -7.04 -3.79
CA GLY A 202 7.57 -7.04 -4.93
C GLY A 202 6.25 -6.34 -4.62
N LEU A 203 5.67 -6.52 -3.44
CA LEU A 203 4.44 -5.86 -3.03
C LEU A 203 4.63 -4.34 -2.84
N LEU A 204 5.77 -3.89 -2.30
CA LEU A 204 6.09 -2.47 -2.20
C LEU A 204 6.26 -1.85 -3.59
N PHE A 205 7.03 -2.47 -4.47
CA PHE A 205 7.14 -2.02 -5.85
C PHE A 205 5.78 -1.93 -6.55
N ASN A 206 4.91 -2.92 -6.33
CA ASN A 206 3.55 -2.95 -6.86
C ASN A 206 2.72 -1.76 -6.36
N ILE A 207 2.78 -1.41 -5.07
CA ILE A 207 2.08 -0.25 -4.50
C ILE A 207 2.55 1.05 -5.16
N PHE A 208 3.87 1.29 -5.21
CA PHE A 208 4.40 2.53 -5.79
C PHE A 208 4.15 2.61 -7.29
N HIS A 209 4.30 1.51 -8.01
CA HIS A 209 4.01 1.44 -9.45
C HIS A 209 2.54 1.78 -9.77
N ASN A 210 1.59 1.26 -8.99
CA ASN A 210 0.17 1.49 -9.26
C ASN A 210 -0.32 2.85 -8.76
N MET A 211 0.17 3.32 -7.59
CA MET A 211 -0.36 4.54 -6.98
C MET A 211 0.46 5.79 -7.32
N TRP A 212 1.77 5.67 -7.50
CA TRP A 212 2.69 6.79 -7.77
C TRP A 212 3.78 6.41 -8.77
N PRO A 213 3.42 6.07 -10.02
CA PRO A 213 4.39 5.57 -11.03
C PRO A 213 5.49 6.59 -11.34
N SER A 214 5.27 7.88 -11.08
CA SER A 214 6.30 8.91 -11.25
C SER A 214 7.49 8.72 -10.31
N LEU A 215 7.28 8.19 -9.10
CA LEU A 215 8.36 7.90 -8.14
C LEU A 215 9.19 6.66 -8.52
N MET A 216 8.67 5.79 -9.41
CA MET A 216 9.39 4.60 -9.86
C MET A 216 10.46 4.89 -10.94
N ARG A 217 10.40 6.04 -11.57
CA ARG A 217 11.34 6.43 -12.63
C ARG A 217 12.66 6.99 -12.09
N GLU A 218 12.68 7.32 -10.82
CA GLU A 218 13.78 7.91 -10.10
C GLU A 218 14.26 6.90 -9.05
N ASP A 219 15.46 7.04 -8.54
CA ASP A 219 16.02 6.17 -7.48
C ASP A 219 15.36 6.40 -6.10
N PHE A 220 14.03 6.60 -6.13
CA PHE A 220 13.25 6.83 -4.90
C PHE A 220 13.07 5.57 -4.06
N LEU A 221 12.90 4.42 -4.72
CA LEU A 221 12.70 3.13 -4.07
C LEU A 221 13.90 2.23 -4.34
N THR A 222 14.65 1.93 -3.30
CA THR A 222 15.86 1.10 -3.34
C THR A 222 15.71 -0.10 -2.41
N SER A 223 16.56 -1.11 -2.59
CA SER A 223 16.61 -2.27 -1.69
C SER A 223 18.03 -2.44 -1.16
N MET A 224 18.15 -2.65 0.14
CA MET A 224 19.42 -3.00 0.76
C MET A 224 19.80 -4.42 0.34
N LEU A 225 21.02 -4.57 -0.15
CA LEU A 225 21.61 -5.87 -0.47
C LEU A 225 22.45 -6.34 0.70
N THR A 226 22.07 -7.47 1.31
CA THR A 226 22.87 -8.12 2.35
C THR A 226 23.53 -9.38 1.79
N PRO A 227 24.78 -9.68 2.15
CA PRO A 227 25.44 -10.87 1.68
C PRO A 227 24.78 -12.13 2.28
N VAL A 228 24.63 -13.18 1.48
CA VAL A 228 24.19 -14.51 1.93
C VAL A 228 25.35 -15.33 2.52
N VAL A 229 26.59 -15.07 2.04
CA VAL A 229 27.82 -15.69 2.53
C VAL A 229 28.94 -14.65 2.56
N LYS A 230 29.72 -14.61 3.62
CA LYS A 230 31.03 -13.94 3.65
C LYS A 230 32.13 -14.96 3.89
N VAL A 231 33.18 -14.87 3.12
CA VAL A 231 34.39 -15.67 3.35
C VAL A 231 35.55 -14.76 3.72
N SER A 232 36.36 -15.17 4.69
CA SER A 232 37.48 -14.36 5.17
C SER A 232 38.74 -15.19 5.37
N LYS A 233 39.89 -14.59 5.00
CA LYS A 233 41.20 -15.17 5.21
C LYS A 233 42.19 -14.06 5.57
N GLY A 234 42.64 -14.03 6.80
CA GLY A 234 43.43 -12.93 7.34
C GLY A 234 42.64 -11.60 7.24
N LYS A 235 43.18 -10.60 6.55
CA LYS A 235 42.53 -9.28 6.34
C LYS A 235 41.60 -9.26 5.12
N GLN A 236 41.61 -10.29 4.28
CA GLN A 236 40.78 -10.33 3.09
C GLN A 236 39.39 -10.85 3.43
N THR A 237 38.33 -10.14 2.99
CA THR A 237 36.94 -10.56 3.14
C THR A 237 36.24 -10.40 1.80
N VAL A 238 35.55 -11.45 1.36
CA VAL A 238 34.77 -11.46 0.10
C VAL A 238 33.32 -11.74 0.42
N PRO A 239 32.39 -10.81 0.16
CA PRO A 239 30.96 -11.02 0.32
C PRO A 239 30.37 -11.66 -0.94
N PHE A 240 29.40 -12.56 -0.77
CA PHE A 240 28.59 -13.13 -1.84
C PHE A 240 27.12 -12.81 -1.61
N TYR A 241 26.47 -12.25 -2.63
CA TYR A 241 25.06 -11.83 -2.59
C TYR A 241 24.11 -12.86 -3.22
N ASN A 242 24.68 -13.90 -3.86
CA ASN A 242 23.94 -15.07 -4.31
C ASN A 242 24.78 -16.35 -4.13
N LEU A 243 24.09 -17.49 -4.03
CA LEU A 243 24.73 -18.78 -3.80
C LEU A 243 25.48 -19.29 -5.02
N THR A 244 25.09 -18.93 -6.22
CA THR A 244 25.75 -19.37 -7.47
C THR A 244 27.18 -18.83 -7.52
N HIS A 245 27.36 -17.53 -7.34
CA HIS A 245 28.70 -16.91 -7.29
C HIS A 245 29.58 -17.49 -6.18
N TYR A 246 28.97 -17.80 -5.02
CA TYR A 246 29.69 -18.46 -3.93
C TYR A 246 30.13 -19.87 -4.30
N GLN A 247 29.28 -20.66 -4.96
CA GLN A 247 29.63 -22.02 -5.43
C GLN A 247 30.74 -21.99 -6.46
N ASP A 248 30.70 -21.07 -7.43
CA ASP A 248 31.72 -20.92 -8.44
C ASP A 248 33.08 -20.52 -7.82
N TRP A 249 33.03 -19.56 -6.87
CA TRP A 249 34.21 -19.19 -6.10
C TRP A 249 34.77 -20.40 -5.32
N LYS A 250 33.90 -21.18 -4.71
CA LYS A 250 34.28 -22.36 -3.92
C LYS A 250 35.00 -23.42 -4.76
N LYS A 251 34.52 -23.66 -6.00
CA LYS A 251 35.19 -24.54 -6.96
C LYS A 251 36.60 -24.03 -7.33
N ALA A 252 36.74 -22.74 -7.57
CA ALA A 252 38.01 -22.11 -7.92
C ALA A 252 39.03 -22.04 -6.77
N HIS A 253 38.58 -22.14 -5.50
CA HIS A 253 39.40 -21.94 -4.31
C HIS A 253 39.53 -23.22 -3.45
N LYS A 254 39.73 -24.38 -4.06
CA LYS A 254 39.93 -25.68 -3.36
C LYS A 254 38.84 -25.92 -2.30
N ASN A 255 37.58 -25.72 -2.66
CA ASN A 255 36.43 -25.84 -1.76
C ASN A 255 36.48 -24.92 -0.52
N GLY A 256 37.17 -23.77 -0.62
CA GLY A 256 37.30 -22.84 0.51
C GLY A 256 38.25 -23.26 1.62
N LYS A 257 39.17 -24.21 1.35
CA LYS A 257 40.14 -24.68 2.35
C LYS A 257 41.02 -23.52 2.85
N GLY A 258 41.05 -23.33 4.16
CA GLY A 258 41.80 -22.25 4.84
C GLY A 258 41.07 -20.91 4.88
N TRP A 259 39.79 -20.84 4.44
CA TRP A 259 38.93 -19.67 4.59
C TRP A 259 37.92 -19.89 5.71
N LYS A 260 37.63 -18.83 6.48
CA LYS A 260 36.52 -18.81 7.44
C LYS A 260 35.26 -18.44 6.67
N ILE A 261 34.24 -19.30 6.69
CA ILE A 261 32.98 -19.13 5.97
C ILE A 261 31.89 -18.76 6.99
N LYS A 262 31.20 -17.63 6.77
CA LYS A 262 30.05 -17.19 7.57
C LYS A 262 28.82 -17.12 6.69
N TYR A 263 27.81 -17.91 7.01
CA TYR A 263 26.50 -17.87 6.34
C TYR A 263 25.58 -16.91 7.09
N TYR A 264 24.81 -16.14 6.33
CA TYR A 264 23.84 -15.19 6.83
C TYR A 264 22.44 -15.74 6.49
N LYS A 265 21.69 -16.19 7.52
CA LYS A 265 20.32 -16.69 7.34
C LYS A 265 19.27 -15.57 7.30
N GLY A 266 19.66 -14.35 7.58
CA GLY A 266 18.82 -13.18 7.64
C GLY A 266 19.55 -12.02 8.30
N LEU A 267 18.86 -10.90 8.41
CA LEU A 267 19.39 -9.65 8.99
C LEU A 267 19.89 -9.84 10.43
N GLY A 268 19.23 -10.69 11.22
CA GLY A 268 19.59 -10.95 12.61
C GLY A 268 20.96 -11.61 12.83
N THR A 269 21.63 -12.09 11.78
CA THR A 269 22.98 -12.69 11.87
C THR A 269 24.10 -11.67 11.63
N SER A 270 23.77 -10.43 11.28
CA SER A 270 24.72 -9.34 11.10
C SER A 270 24.98 -8.60 12.41
N THR A 271 26.20 -8.12 12.60
CA THR A 271 26.54 -7.25 13.72
C THR A 271 26.15 -5.80 13.41
N SER A 272 26.02 -4.92 14.43
CA SER A 272 25.72 -3.50 14.26
C SER A 272 26.74 -2.76 13.39
N LYS A 273 28.01 -3.24 13.36
CA LYS A 273 29.06 -2.69 12.48
C LYS A 273 28.95 -3.18 11.03
N GLU A 274 28.30 -4.31 10.81
CA GLU A 274 28.05 -4.87 9.47
C GLU A 274 26.78 -4.30 8.82
N ALA A 275 25.88 -3.74 9.62
CA ALA A 275 24.68 -3.03 9.19
C ALA A 275 24.99 -1.61 8.74
#